data_db3ac2e5aaef14a5d234134763fcbbe2
#
_entry.id   db3ac2e5aaef14a5d234134763fcbbe2
#
_cell.length_a   1.000
_cell.length_b   1.000
_cell.length_c   1.000
_cell.angle_alpha   90.00
_cell.angle_beta   90.00
_cell.angle_gamma   90.00
#
_symmetry.space_group_name_H-M   'P 1'
#
loop_
_entity.id
_entity.type
_entity.pdbx_description
1 polymer ?
#
loop_
_entity_poly.entity_id
_entity_poly.type
_entity_poly.pdbx_seq_one_letter_code
_entity_poly.pdbx_strand_id
1 'polypeptide(L)'
;MPPKNANKAALGVQRVSTENPVLAQLIAALRAGDLDFAAPPEQTRASFEATLATIPVAPDLTFTADTLAGLPTLRIGSPRAVEDAALLYLHGGAYVAGSAQGYRGLAGEIARAAGVTGYAVDYRLAPEAPFPAAVNDSVAAYQALLARGLTAQRIVFAGDSAGGGLVAATLVALRDAGIALPAAAVLISPWADLTGTAGSLATKAAADPSLTPHGLQAGAAHYLGAAPANHPLASPVFADFTGLPPLLIQVGSAEILLDDAIHLAGAAGAANVSIRLEIWPDMPHVWHAFHFMLDGGRQAIAGAGDFLRNALKGN
;
A
#
# COMPACT_ATOMS: atom_id res chain seq x y z
N MET A 1 39.15 -45.42 -4.49
CA MET A 1 38.17 -44.69 -5.34
C MET A 1 37.50 -43.65 -4.51
N PRO A 2 37.60 -42.35 -4.83
CA PRO A 2 36.96 -41.31 -4.08
C PRO A 2 35.49 -41.12 -4.53
N PRO A 3 34.57 -40.68 -3.67
CA PRO A 3 33.19 -40.43 -4.04
C PRO A 3 33.02 -39.10 -4.77
N LYS A 4 32.09 -39.14 -5.69
CA LYS A 4 31.72 -38.11 -6.64
C LYS A 4 31.16 -36.86 -6.00
N ASN A 5 31.59 -35.71 -6.50
CA ASN A 5 31.08 -34.36 -6.27
C ASN A 5 29.55 -34.30 -6.36
N ALA A 6 28.91 -33.91 -5.26
CA ALA A 6 27.57 -33.39 -5.26
C ALA A 6 27.63 -31.89 -5.55
N ASN A 7 27.14 -31.53 -6.70
CA ASN A 7 26.98 -30.17 -7.19
C ASN A 7 25.96 -29.43 -6.29
N LYS A 8 26.44 -28.64 -5.31
CA LYS A 8 25.62 -27.66 -4.62
C LYS A 8 25.47 -26.48 -5.58
N ALA A 9 24.35 -26.45 -6.29
CA ALA A 9 23.89 -25.21 -6.90
C ALA A 9 23.70 -24.19 -5.79
N ALA A 10 24.64 -23.28 -5.65
CA ALA A 10 24.52 -22.09 -4.82
C ALA A 10 23.39 -21.25 -5.45
N LEU A 11 22.28 -21.14 -4.75
CA LEU A 11 21.31 -20.08 -4.98
C LEU A 11 22.07 -18.76 -4.84
N GLY A 12 22.42 -18.19 -5.97
CA GLY A 12 23.07 -16.88 -6.05
C GLY A 12 22.08 -15.85 -5.53
N VAL A 13 22.23 -15.49 -4.26
CA VAL A 13 21.72 -14.19 -3.77
C VAL A 13 22.54 -13.16 -4.54
N GLN A 14 22.01 -12.68 -5.66
CA GLN A 14 22.53 -11.48 -6.29
C GLN A 14 22.39 -10.37 -5.24
N ARG A 15 23.52 -9.98 -4.64
CA ARG A 15 23.61 -8.68 -3.97
C ARG A 15 23.31 -7.65 -5.06
N VAL A 16 22.12 -7.07 -5.02
CA VAL A 16 21.84 -5.84 -5.78
C VAL A 16 22.77 -4.81 -5.16
N SER A 17 23.81 -4.52 -5.90
CA SER A 17 24.93 -3.74 -5.43
C SER A 17 24.52 -2.28 -5.28
N THR A 18 25.21 -1.55 -4.41
CA THR A 18 25.33 -0.09 -4.29
C THR A 18 25.72 0.62 -5.62
N GLU A 19 25.57 -0.04 -6.76
CA GLU A 19 25.96 0.38 -8.11
C GLU A 19 24.77 0.79 -8.99
N ASN A 20 23.52 0.85 -8.47
CA ASN A 20 22.43 1.41 -9.27
C ASN A 20 22.44 2.96 -9.12
N PRO A 21 23.02 3.71 -10.08
CA PRO A 21 23.14 5.16 -9.97
C PRO A 21 21.79 5.86 -9.92
N VAL A 22 20.74 5.27 -10.53
CA VAL A 22 19.38 5.81 -10.51
C VAL A 22 18.79 5.70 -9.11
N LEU A 23 18.97 4.56 -8.43
CA LEU A 23 18.51 4.38 -7.05
C LEU A 23 19.25 5.32 -6.10
N ALA A 24 20.58 5.46 -6.26
CA ALA A 24 21.37 6.38 -5.46
C ALA A 24 20.93 7.85 -5.64
N GLN A 25 20.63 8.25 -6.88
CA GLN A 25 20.10 9.58 -7.18
C GLN A 25 18.72 9.79 -6.55
N LEU A 26 17.83 8.80 -6.63
CA LEU A 26 16.51 8.86 -5.98
C LEU A 26 16.64 9.01 -4.46
N ILE A 27 17.45 8.19 -3.80
CA ILE A 27 17.70 8.26 -2.36
C ILE A 27 18.21 9.63 -1.95
N ALA A 28 19.15 10.21 -2.73
CA ALA A 28 19.66 11.54 -2.47
C ALA A 28 18.57 12.62 -2.60
N ALA A 29 17.71 12.51 -3.62
CA ALA A 29 16.59 13.43 -3.83
C ALA A 29 15.55 13.33 -2.71
N LEU A 30 15.19 12.11 -2.27
CA LEU A 30 14.26 11.90 -1.16
C LEU A 30 14.81 12.50 0.15
N ARG A 31 16.08 12.33 0.43
CA ARG A 31 16.72 12.91 1.63
C ARG A 31 16.83 14.44 1.59
N ALA A 32 16.91 15.03 0.41
CA ALA A 32 16.96 16.48 0.21
C ALA A 32 15.57 17.12 0.19
N GLY A 33 14.52 16.34 0.16
CA GLY A 33 13.13 16.84 0.12
C GLY A 33 12.68 17.40 1.47
N ASP A 34 11.66 18.27 1.42
CA ASP A 34 11.12 18.98 2.59
C ASP A 34 9.90 18.26 3.22
N LEU A 35 9.67 16.99 2.87
CA LEU A 35 8.55 16.24 3.42
C LEU A 35 8.83 15.83 4.87
N ASP A 36 8.05 16.39 5.79
CA ASP A 36 8.11 16.09 7.21
C ASP A 36 6.70 15.77 7.75
N PHE A 37 6.47 14.52 8.11
CA PHE A 37 5.22 14.08 8.74
C PHE A 37 5.07 14.52 10.21
N ALA A 38 6.11 15.09 10.81
CA ALA A 38 6.04 15.72 12.12
C ALA A 38 5.66 17.22 12.07
N ALA A 39 5.66 17.81 10.87
CA ALA A 39 5.19 19.19 10.67
C ALA A 39 3.67 19.31 10.88
N PRO A 40 3.14 20.53 11.06
CA PRO A 40 1.69 20.76 11.11
C PRO A 40 0.97 20.16 9.90
N PRO A 41 -0.23 19.55 10.07
CA PRO A 41 -0.94 18.84 9.00
C PRO A 41 -1.09 19.62 7.69
N GLU A 42 -1.36 20.93 7.75
CA GLU A 42 -1.47 21.79 6.55
C GLU A 42 -0.16 21.85 5.77
N GLN A 43 0.97 21.99 6.46
CA GLN A 43 2.28 22.01 5.86
C GLN A 43 2.65 20.65 5.28
N THR A 44 2.41 19.58 6.03
CA THR A 44 2.61 18.19 5.56
C THR A 44 1.81 17.94 4.28
N ARG A 45 0.52 18.31 4.25
CA ARG A 45 -0.35 18.16 3.07
C ARG A 45 0.21 18.90 1.86
N ALA A 46 0.61 20.14 2.03
CA ALA A 46 1.15 20.95 0.94
C ALA A 46 2.43 20.36 0.36
N SER A 47 3.40 19.95 1.21
CA SER A 47 4.66 19.34 0.80
C SER A 47 4.44 17.97 0.15
N PHE A 48 3.50 17.18 0.70
CA PHE A 48 3.19 15.85 0.17
C PHE A 48 2.53 15.91 -1.21
N GLU A 49 1.52 16.79 -1.39
CA GLU A 49 0.89 17.01 -2.70
C GLU A 49 1.89 17.55 -3.74
N ALA A 50 2.80 18.44 -3.34
CA ALA A 50 3.88 18.91 -4.21
C ALA A 50 4.80 17.75 -4.66
N THR A 51 5.13 16.83 -3.74
CA THR A 51 5.91 15.62 -4.06
C THR A 51 5.14 14.71 -5.02
N LEU A 52 3.88 14.41 -4.74
CA LEU A 52 3.03 13.58 -5.59
C LEU A 52 2.84 14.15 -7.00
N ALA A 53 2.78 15.48 -7.12
CA ALA A 53 2.67 16.17 -8.41
C ALA A 53 3.88 15.97 -9.33
N THR A 54 5.04 15.55 -8.79
CA THR A 54 6.24 15.24 -9.59
C THR A 54 6.17 13.87 -10.27
N ILE A 55 5.24 12.99 -9.84
CA ILE A 55 5.10 11.64 -10.38
C ILE A 55 4.39 11.73 -11.73
N PRO A 56 5.03 11.30 -12.83
CA PRO A 56 4.40 11.34 -14.14
C PRO A 56 3.21 10.37 -14.23
N VAL A 57 2.23 10.76 -15.02
CA VAL A 57 1.04 9.97 -15.30
C VAL A 57 1.11 9.43 -16.70
N ALA A 58 0.82 8.15 -16.91
CA ALA A 58 0.81 7.54 -18.22
C ALA A 58 -0.27 8.20 -19.12
N PRO A 59 0.06 8.53 -20.39
CA PRO A 59 -0.83 9.30 -21.27
C PRO A 59 -2.09 8.53 -21.71
N ASP A 60 -2.11 7.22 -21.54
CA ASP A 60 -3.24 6.34 -21.87
C ASP A 60 -4.23 6.14 -20.71
N LEU A 61 -3.97 6.73 -19.55
CA LEU A 61 -4.89 6.73 -18.42
C LEU A 61 -5.91 7.87 -18.57
N THR A 62 -7.15 7.58 -18.20
CA THR A 62 -8.23 8.57 -18.16
C THR A 62 -8.75 8.72 -16.72
N PHE A 63 -9.12 9.95 -16.37
CA PHE A 63 -9.55 10.29 -15.01
C PHE A 63 -10.89 11.00 -15.06
N THR A 64 -11.82 10.52 -14.25
CA THR A 64 -13.17 11.10 -14.16
C THR A 64 -13.54 11.23 -12.69
N ALA A 65 -14.01 12.41 -12.30
CA ALA A 65 -14.57 12.60 -10.97
C ALA A 65 -15.78 11.69 -10.76
N ASP A 66 -15.83 11.02 -9.63
CA ASP A 66 -16.89 10.09 -9.23
C ASP A 66 -17.17 10.25 -7.73
N THR A 67 -18.13 9.50 -7.22
CA THR A 67 -18.51 9.51 -5.81
C THR A 67 -18.87 8.10 -5.38
N LEU A 68 -18.23 7.57 -4.34
CA LEU A 68 -18.59 6.30 -3.70
C LEU A 68 -19.09 6.59 -2.29
N ALA A 69 -20.34 6.23 -1.99
CA ALA A 69 -20.99 6.49 -0.71
C ALA A 69 -20.91 7.96 -0.22
N GLY A 70 -20.94 8.92 -1.15
CA GLY A 70 -20.79 10.33 -0.84
C GLY A 70 -19.32 10.82 -0.72
N LEU A 71 -18.33 9.92 -0.81
CA LEU A 71 -16.91 10.26 -0.76
C LEU A 71 -16.43 10.67 -2.15
N PRO A 72 -15.70 11.79 -2.29
CA PRO A 72 -15.03 12.13 -3.53
C PRO A 72 -14.12 10.98 -3.97
N THR A 73 -14.20 10.62 -5.22
CA THR A 73 -13.48 9.47 -5.76
C THR A 73 -12.99 9.79 -7.16
N LEU A 74 -11.79 9.38 -7.50
CA LEU A 74 -11.27 9.45 -8.84
C LEU A 74 -11.42 8.09 -9.53
N ARG A 75 -12.29 8.04 -10.55
CA ARG A 75 -12.41 6.87 -11.42
C ARG A 75 -11.27 6.92 -12.45
N ILE A 76 -10.53 5.81 -12.55
CA ILE A 76 -9.35 5.68 -13.40
C ILE A 76 -9.62 4.62 -14.45
N GLY A 77 -9.61 5.02 -15.71
CA GLY A 77 -9.76 4.13 -16.86
C GLY A 77 -8.43 3.89 -17.56
N SER A 78 -8.32 2.76 -18.23
CA SER A 78 -7.22 2.44 -19.15
C SER A 78 -7.74 1.66 -20.35
N PRO A 79 -7.03 1.64 -21.49
CA PRO A 79 -7.52 0.96 -22.71
C PRO A 79 -7.81 -0.55 -22.56
N ARG A 80 -7.24 -1.18 -21.54
CA ARG A 80 -7.39 -2.63 -21.26
C ARG A 80 -8.29 -2.92 -20.08
N ALA A 81 -8.86 -1.90 -19.47
CA ALA A 81 -9.72 -2.08 -18.31
C ALA A 81 -11.01 -2.83 -18.69
N VAL A 82 -11.31 -3.91 -17.99
CA VAL A 82 -12.60 -4.56 -18.08
C VAL A 82 -13.62 -3.80 -17.22
N GLU A 83 -14.86 -3.69 -17.70
CA GLU A 83 -15.89 -2.88 -17.02
C GLU A 83 -16.53 -3.61 -15.83
N ASP A 84 -16.46 -4.94 -15.81
CA ASP A 84 -17.07 -5.80 -14.80
C ASP A 84 -16.15 -6.08 -13.60
N ALA A 85 -14.99 -5.45 -13.53
CA ALA A 85 -14.05 -5.58 -12.41
C ALA A 85 -13.48 -4.22 -11.99
N ALA A 86 -13.15 -4.09 -10.71
CA ALA A 86 -12.67 -2.86 -10.14
C ALA A 86 -11.50 -3.06 -9.17
N LEU A 87 -10.61 -2.07 -9.15
CA LEU A 87 -9.63 -1.87 -8.08
C LEU A 87 -10.11 -0.75 -7.16
N LEU A 88 -10.27 -1.02 -5.87
CA LEU A 88 -10.40 0.02 -4.86
C LEU A 88 -9.00 0.35 -4.33
N TYR A 89 -8.56 1.60 -4.53
CA TYR A 89 -7.25 2.07 -4.11
C TYR A 89 -7.36 3.01 -2.91
N LEU A 90 -6.64 2.69 -1.84
CA LEU A 90 -6.54 3.49 -0.62
C LEU A 90 -5.13 4.06 -0.52
N HIS A 91 -5.02 5.37 -0.59
CA HIS A 91 -3.73 6.06 -0.68
C HIS A 91 -2.98 6.14 0.65
N GLY A 92 -1.66 6.31 0.58
CA GLY A 92 -0.78 6.61 1.70
C GLY A 92 -0.86 8.06 2.17
N GLY A 93 0.04 8.44 3.07
CA GLY A 93 0.12 9.80 3.64
C GLY A 93 -0.13 9.86 5.14
N ALA A 94 0.22 8.80 5.86
CA ALA A 94 0.14 8.68 7.32
C ALA A 94 -1.26 8.98 7.88
N TYR A 95 -2.33 8.77 7.12
CA TYR A 95 -3.72 9.14 7.42
C TYR A 95 -3.98 10.65 7.54
N VAL A 96 -2.97 11.49 7.34
CA VAL A 96 -3.02 12.96 7.55
C VAL A 96 -2.95 13.72 6.24
N ALA A 97 -2.36 13.13 5.20
CA ALA A 97 -2.10 13.76 3.91
C ALA A 97 -2.44 12.81 2.74
N GLY A 98 -2.30 13.31 1.52
CA GLY A 98 -2.59 12.57 0.30
C GLY A 98 -4.02 12.79 -0.21
N SER A 99 -4.20 12.46 -1.48
CA SER A 99 -5.48 12.57 -2.16
C SER A 99 -5.57 11.58 -3.33
N ALA A 100 -6.79 11.25 -3.76
CA ALA A 100 -7.03 10.47 -4.95
C ALA A 100 -6.38 11.12 -6.19
N GLN A 101 -6.40 12.45 -6.26
CA GLN A 101 -5.79 13.20 -7.35
C GLN A 101 -4.25 13.13 -7.30
N GLY A 102 -3.62 13.25 -6.15
CA GLY A 102 -2.18 13.11 -5.99
C GLY A 102 -1.70 11.71 -6.38
N TYR A 103 -2.43 10.70 -5.98
CA TYR A 103 -2.10 9.29 -6.22
C TYR A 103 -2.53 8.74 -7.59
N ARG A 104 -3.13 9.55 -8.46
CA ARG A 104 -3.64 9.09 -9.78
C ARG A 104 -2.61 8.35 -10.63
N GLY A 105 -1.32 8.70 -10.51
CA GLY A 105 -0.23 8.04 -11.21
C GLY A 105 -0.04 6.60 -10.74
N LEU A 106 0.23 6.40 -9.46
CA LEU A 106 0.48 5.06 -8.89
C LEU A 106 -0.77 4.18 -8.91
N ALA A 107 -1.91 4.71 -8.48
CA ALA A 107 -3.19 3.98 -8.52
C ALA A 107 -3.56 3.58 -9.96
N GLY A 108 -3.30 4.48 -10.92
CA GLY A 108 -3.53 4.23 -12.34
C GLY A 108 -2.63 3.14 -12.91
N GLU A 109 -1.35 3.13 -12.56
CA GLU A 109 -0.43 2.08 -12.98
C GLU A 109 -0.81 0.70 -12.44
N ILE A 110 -1.25 0.63 -11.18
CA ILE A 110 -1.70 -0.64 -10.59
C ILE A 110 -3.01 -1.09 -11.23
N ALA A 111 -3.98 -0.20 -11.44
CA ALA A 111 -5.25 -0.51 -12.12
C ALA A 111 -5.01 -0.99 -13.56
N ARG A 112 -4.12 -0.30 -14.30
CA ARG A 112 -3.70 -0.67 -15.65
C ARG A 112 -3.00 -2.04 -15.67
N ALA A 113 -2.08 -2.29 -14.73
CA ALA A 113 -1.41 -3.57 -14.59
C ALA A 113 -2.39 -4.70 -14.23
N ALA A 114 -3.40 -4.44 -13.41
CA ALA A 114 -4.46 -5.39 -13.10
C ALA A 114 -5.48 -5.55 -14.26
N GLY A 115 -5.55 -4.61 -15.20
CA GLY A 115 -6.48 -4.63 -16.33
C GLY A 115 -7.92 -4.31 -15.93
N VAL A 116 -8.13 -3.48 -14.91
CA VAL A 116 -9.44 -3.13 -14.35
C VAL A 116 -9.64 -1.62 -14.25
N THR A 117 -10.89 -1.19 -14.05
CA THR A 117 -11.18 0.20 -13.67
C THR A 117 -10.71 0.46 -12.24
N GLY A 118 -9.93 1.52 -12.03
CA GLY A 118 -9.50 1.95 -10.69
C GLY A 118 -10.48 2.96 -10.08
N TYR A 119 -10.60 2.90 -8.75
CA TYR A 119 -11.31 3.88 -7.92
C TYR A 119 -10.40 4.28 -6.76
N ALA A 120 -9.78 5.45 -6.86
CA ALA A 120 -9.01 6.04 -5.77
C ALA A 120 -9.92 6.94 -4.94
N VAL A 121 -9.99 6.69 -3.63
CA VAL A 121 -10.97 7.34 -2.75
C VAL A 121 -10.30 8.38 -1.88
N ASP A 122 -10.89 9.58 -1.82
CA ASP A 122 -10.56 10.60 -0.83
C ASP A 122 -11.29 10.26 0.48
N TYR A 123 -10.74 9.33 1.24
CA TYR A 123 -11.23 9.04 2.58
C TYR A 123 -10.87 10.19 3.52
N ARG A 124 -11.68 10.40 4.57
CA ARG A 124 -11.48 11.50 5.53
C ARG A 124 -10.16 11.34 6.27
N LEU A 125 -9.42 12.45 6.35
CA LEU A 125 -8.10 12.51 6.96
C LEU A 125 -8.15 13.03 8.40
N ALA A 126 -7.17 12.59 9.18
CA ALA A 126 -6.87 13.14 10.49
C ALA A 126 -6.08 14.47 10.35
N PRO A 127 -6.13 15.34 11.36
CA PRO A 127 -6.81 15.20 12.65
C PRO A 127 -8.30 15.51 12.62
N GLU A 128 -8.86 16.06 11.53
CA GLU A 128 -10.26 16.49 11.43
C GLU A 128 -11.23 15.31 11.57
N ALA A 129 -10.81 14.12 11.06
CA ALA A 129 -11.57 12.88 11.16
C ALA A 129 -10.66 11.74 11.62
N PRO A 130 -10.39 11.61 12.91
CA PRO A 130 -9.52 10.58 13.44
C PRO A 130 -10.15 9.19 13.29
N PHE A 131 -9.40 8.15 13.67
CA PHE A 131 -9.88 6.77 13.73
C PHE A 131 -11.24 6.69 14.47
N PRO A 132 -12.22 5.94 13.94
CA PRO A 132 -12.13 5.03 12.79
C PRO A 132 -12.66 5.59 11.46
N ALA A 133 -12.62 6.91 11.24
CA ALA A 133 -13.25 7.54 10.09
C ALA A 133 -12.79 6.94 8.74
N ALA A 134 -11.48 6.80 8.52
CA ALA A 134 -10.92 6.25 7.28
C ALA A 134 -11.36 4.80 7.05
N VAL A 135 -11.43 3.97 8.09
CA VAL A 135 -11.92 2.58 7.99
C VAL A 135 -13.39 2.55 7.57
N ASN A 136 -14.23 3.37 8.21
CA ASN A 136 -15.65 3.47 7.89
C ASN A 136 -15.87 3.93 6.45
N ASP A 137 -15.09 4.90 5.98
CA ASP A 137 -15.15 5.41 4.62
C ASP A 137 -14.73 4.34 3.60
N SER A 138 -13.69 3.59 3.87
CA SER A 138 -13.20 2.52 3.00
C SER A 138 -14.21 1.37 2.89
N VAL A 139 -14.85 0.99 4.00
CA VAL A 139 -15.95 0.01 4.02
C VAL A 139 -17.13 0.53 3.20
N ALA A 140 -17.53 1.79 3.39
CA ALA A 140 -18.64 2.40 2.66
C ALA A 140 -18.36 2.50 1.14
N ALA A 141 -17.14 2.86 0.75
CA ALA A 141 -16.73 2.92 -0.65
C ALA A 141 -16.81 1.53 -1.31
N TYR A 142 -16.35 0.47 -0.62
CA TYR A 142 -16.48 -0.90 -1.11
C TYR A 142 -17.93 -1.33 -1.27
N GLN A 143 -18.77 -1.07 -0.26
CA GLN A 143 -20.20 -1.37 -0.34
C GLN A 143 -20.89 -0.62 -1.49
N ALA A 144 -20.46 0.61 -1.80
CA ALA A 144 -20.97 1.36 -2.94
C ALA A 144 -20.61 0.69 -4.28
N LEU A 145 -19.42 0.08 -4.40
CA LEU A 145 -19.09 -0.71 -5.59
C LEU A 145 -19.96 -1.96 -5.72
N LEU A 146 -20.25 -2.66 -4.62
CA LEU A 146 -21.19 -3.78 -4.61
C LEU A 146 -22.61 -3.32 -5.01
N ALA A 147 -23.07 -2.19 -4.49
CA ALA A 147 -24.37 -1.61 -4.82
C ALA A 147 -24.48 -1.17 -6.30
N ARG A 148 -23.35 -0.89 -6.97
CA ARG A 148 -23.28 -0.64 -8.42
C ARG A 148 -23.39 -1.92 -9.27
N GLY A 149 -23.52 -3.10 -8.64
CA GLY A 149 -23.69 -4.39 -9.32
C GLY A 149 -22.39 -5.18 -9.52
N LEU A 150 -21.25 -4.71 -9.01
CA LEU A 150 -20.03 -5.51 -9.00
C LEU A 150 -20.17 -6.63 -7.96
N THR A 151 -19.76 -7.84 -8.31
CA THR A 151 -19.64 -8.91 -7.32
C THR A 151 -18.34 -8.78 -6.54
N ALA A 152 -18.31 -9.27 -5.32
CA ALA A 152 -17.13 -9.22 -4.46
C ALA A 152 -15.89 -9.84 -5.14
N GLN A 153 -16.05 -10.93 -5.87
CA GLN A 153 -14.99 -11.62 -6.63
C GLN A 153 -14.49 -10.84 -7.85
N ARG A 154 -15.15 -9.74 -8.21
CA ARG A 154 -14.75 -8.84 -9.29
C ARG A 154 -14.16 -7.53 -8.76
N ILE A 155 -13.94 -7.43 -7.45
CA ILE A 155 -13.29 -6.29 -6.80
C ILE A 155 -12.00 -6.77 -6.17
N VAL A 156 -10.93 -5.99 -6.36
CA VAL A 156 -9.63 -6.16 -5.71
C VAL A 156 -9.23 -4.87 -5.00
N PHE A 157 -8.39 -4.99 -3.98
CA PHE A 157 -7.90 -3.84 -3.24
C PHE A 157 -6.41 -3.63 -3.49
N ALA A 158 -5.97 -2.38 -3.42
CA ALA A 158 -4.57 -2.05 -3.22
C ALA A 158 -4.46 -0.78 -2.38
N GLY A 159 -3.34 -0.64 -1.69
CA GLY A 159 -2.99 0.57 -0.94
C GLY A 159 -1.53 0.57 -0.54
N ASP A 160 -1.01 1.75 -0.31
CA ASP A 160 0.38 1.95 0.06
C ASP A 160 0.51 2.62 1.42
N SER A 161 1.58 2.32 2.17
CA SER A 161 1.88 2.97 3.45
C SER A 161 0.69 2.87 4.42
N ALA A 162 0.18 3.99 4.92
CA ALA A 162 -1.05 4.07 5.70
C ALA A 162 -2.25 3.44 4.96
N GLY A 163 -2.34 3.65 3.64
CA GLY A 163 -3.36 3.01 2.80
C GLY A 163 -3.23 1.50 2.73
N GLY A 164 -2.01 0.96 2.80
CA GLY A 164 -1.76 -0.48 2.91
C GLY A 164 -2.26 -1.06 4.25
N GLY A 165 -2.01 -0.36 5.35
CA GLY A 165 -2.60 -0.68 6.66
C GLY A 165 -4.12 -0.57 6.65
N LEU A 166 -4.65 0.48 5.99
CA LEU A 166 -6.09 0.71 5.84
C LEU A 166 -6.77 -0.40 5.03
N VAL A 167 -6.12 -0.92 3.98
CA VAL A 167 -6.61 -2.11 3.23
C VAL A 167 -6.77 -3.29 4.18
N ALA A 168 -5.73 -3.63 4.96
CA ALA A 168 -5.81 -4.75 5.90
C ALA A 168 -6.93 -4.55 6.94
N ALA A 169 -7.03 -3.35 7.54
CA ALA A 169 -8.09 -2.98 8.48
C ALA A 169 -9.49 -3.08 7.86
N THR A 170 -9.63 -2.63 6.61
CA THR A 170 -10.92 -2.69 5.88
C THR A 170 -11.33 -4.13 5.63
N LEU A 171 -10.42 -5.02 5.23
CA LEU A 171 -10.71 -6.44 5.06
C LEU A 171 -11.19 -7.10 6.34
N VAL A 172 -10.54 -6.80 7.48
CA VAL A 172 -10.97 -7.27 8.81
C VAL A 172 -12.37 -6.74 9.13
N ALA A 173 -12.61 -5.44 8.94
CA ALA A 173 -13.91 -4.84 9.23
C ALA A 173 -15.04 -5.41 8.35
N LEU A 174 -14.78 -5.67 7.07
CA LEU A 174 -15.74 -6.31 6.16
C LEU A 174 -16.09 -7.73 6.61
N ARG A 175 -15.06 -8.54 6.94
CA ARG A 175 -15.26 -9.90 7.46
C ARG A 175 -16.11 -9.89 8.73
N ASP A 176 -15.77 -9.05 9.69
CA ASP A 176 -16.44 -8.97 10.99
C ASP A 176 -17.89 -8.51 10.86
N ALA A 177 -18.17 -7.69 9.82
CA ALA A 177 -19.52 -7.29 9.46
C ALA A 177 -20.29 -8.33 8.62
N GLY A 178 -19.68 -9.47 8.27
CA GLY A 178 -20.30 -10.50 7.42
C GLY A 178 -20.51 -10.06 5.97
N ILE A 179 -19.76 -9.04 5.51
CA ILE A 179 -19.82 -8.55 4.13
C ILE A 179 -18.90 -9.42 3.27
N ALA A 180 -19.37 -9.81 2.07
CA ALA A 180 -18.57 -10.60 1.13
C ALA A 180 -17.25 -9.89 0.82
N LEU A 181 -16.12 -10.62 0.93
CA LEU A 181 -14.77 -10.07 0.80
C LEU A 181 -14.35 -9.96 -0.69
N PRO A 182 -13.48 -9.00 -1.04
CA PRO A 182 -12.91 -8.87 -2.39
C PRO A 182 -12.07 -10.11 -2.76
N ALA A 183 -11.76 -10.24 -4.05
CA ALA A 183 -11.01 -11.39 -4.57
C ALA A 183 -9.59 -11.49 -4.02
N ALA A 184 -8.91 -10.38 -3.80
CA ALA A 184 -7.55 -10.31 -3.27
C ALA A 184 -7.17 -8.87 -2.90
N ALA A 185 -6.04 -8.69 -2.22
CA ALA A 185 -5.49 -7.37 -1.94
C ALA A 185 -3.97 -7.32 -2.08
N VAL A 186 -3.46 -6.15 -2.48
CA VAL A 186 -2.03 -5.78 -2.53
C VAL A 186 -1.75 -4.68 -1.51
N LEU A 187 -0.80 -4.93 -0.62
CA LEU A 187 -0.34 -4.00 0.40
C LEU A 187 1.10 -3.59 0.06
N ILE A 188 1.30 -2.33 -0.26
CA ILE A 188 2.60 -1.78 -0.63
C ILE A 188 3.18 -1.05 0.57
N SER A 189 4.35 -1.48 1.06
CA SER A 189 5.02 -0.84 2.20
C SER A 189 4.07 -0.51 3.35
N PRO A 190 3.21 -1.46 3.81
CA PRO A 190 2.08 -1.14 4.69
C PRO A 190 2.53 -0.60 6.05
N TRP A 191 1.92 0.49 6.52
CA TRP A 191 2.01 0.92 7.90
C TRP A 191 0.86 0.31 8.70
N ALA A 192 1.17 -0.67 9.52
CA ALA A 192 0.19 -1.55 10.14
C ALA A 192 0.36 -1.73 11.65
N ASP A 193 1.38 -1.11 12.25
CA ASP A 193 1.64 -1.04 13.69
C ASP A 193 1.86 0.42 14.13
N LEU A 194 0.83 1.01 14.72
CA LEU A 194 0.86 2.38 15.22
C LEU A 194 1.38 2.47 16.67
N THR A 195 1.78 1.35 17.27
CA THR A 195 2.34 1.35 18.62
C THR A 195 3.76 1.91 18.69
N GLY A 196 4.46 1.93 17.54
CA GLY A 196 5.84 2.40 17.45
C GLY A 196 6.85 1.45 18.11
N THR A 197 6.53 0.15 18.22
CA THR A 197 7.38 -0.83 18.90
C THR A 197 8.18 -1.71 17.94
N ALA A 198 7.97 -1.61 16.63
CA ALA A 198 8.68 -2.39 15.61
C ALA A 198 10.20 -2.12 15.63
N GLY A 199 11.01 -3.18 15.59
CA GLY A 199 12.47 -3.09 15.63
C GLY A 199 13.07 -2.37 14.43
N SER A 200 12.43 -2.45 13.26
CA SER A 200 12.86 -1.77 12.05
C SER A 200 12.80 -0.24 12.17
N LEU A 201 11.93 0.32 13.02
CA LEU A 201 11.92 1.76 13.32
C LEU A 201 13.30 2.27 13.79
N ALA A 202 14.03 1.47 14.55
CA ALA A 202 15.39 1.83 15.01
C ALA A 202 16.45 1.34 14.02
N THR A 203 16.37 0.09 13.56
CA THR A 203 17.46 -0.54 12.79
C THR A 203 17.53 -0.04 11.35
N LYS A 204 16.43 0.51 10.80
CA LYS A 204 16.35 1.04 9.43
C LYS A 204 16.29 2.57 9.38
N ALA A 205 16.23 3.29 10.50
CA ALA A 205 16.09 4.75 10.53
C ALA A 205 17.15 5.50 9.70
N ALA A 206 18.40 5.01 9.68
CA ALA A 206 19.48 5.62 8.89
C ALA A 206 19.40 5.25 7.39
N ALA A 207 18.76 4.11 7.06
CA ALA A 207 18.64 3.62 5.69
C ALA A 207 17.42 4.24 4.97
N ASP A 208 16.32 4.45 5.68
CA ASP A 208 15.09 5.01 5.12
C ASP A 208 15.33 6.49 4.72
N PRO A 209 15.16 6.83 3.44
CA PRO A 209 15.32 8.20 2.97
C PRO A 209 14.06 9.06 3.11
N SER A 210 12.90 8.46 3.42
CA SER A 210 11.58 9.10 3.31
C SER A 210 10.88 9.24 4.64
N LEU A 211 11.02 8.26 5.53
CA LEU A 211 10.28 8.20 6.78
C LEU A 211 11.20 8.32 7.99
N THR A 212 10.65 8.93 9.04
CA THR A 212 11.31 9.00 10.34
C THR A 212 10.39 8.43 11.44
N PRO A 213 10.95 7.83 12.50
CA PRO A 213 10.14 7.37 13.64
C PRO A 213 9.31 8.50 14.26
N HIS A 214 9.86 9.72 14.30
CA HIS A 214 9.17 10.91 14.83
C HIS A 214 7.98 11.31 13.95
N GLY A 215 8.13 11.29 12.62
CA GLY A 215 7.03 11.57 11.69
C GLY A 215 5.90 10.56 11.80
N LEU A 216 6.23 9.27 11.91
CA LEU A 216 5.23 8.23 12.13
C LEU A 216 4.51 8.39 13.48
N GLN A 217 5.24 8.72 14.54
CA GLN A 217 4.65 8.98 15.85
C GLN A 217 3.65 10.15 15.81
N ALA A 218 3.99 11.24 15.13
CA ALA A 218 3.10 12.38 14.94
C ALA A 218 1.85 12.02 14.15
N GLY A 219 2.01 11.31 13.02
CA GLY A 219 0.89 10.79 12.22
C GLY A 219 -0.02 9.87 13.03
N ALA A 220 0.56 8.94 13.80
CA ALA A 220 -0.20 8.05 14.69
C ALA A 220 -1.01 8.84 15.73
N ALA A 221 -0.42 9.86 16.36
CA ALA A 221 -1.12 10.70 17.34
C ALA A 221 -2.32 11.42 16.72
N HIS A 222 -2.18 11.95 15.51
CA HIS A 222 -3.29 12.59 14.79
C HIS A 222 -4.38 11.58 14.43
N TYR A 223 -3.99 10.41 13.91
CA TYR A 223 -4.95 9.42 13.43
C TYR A 223 -5.69 8.73 14.58
N LEU A 224 -5.00 8.34 15.62
CA LEU A 224 -5.60 7.60 16.74
C LEU A 224 -6.57 8.46 17.57
N GLY A 225 -6.26 9.75 17.75
CA GLY A 225 -6.98 10.56 18.72
C GLY A 225 -6.93 9.93 20.11
N ALA A 226 -8.08 9.50 20.62
CA ALA A 226 -8.18 8.82 21.92
C ALA A 226 -8.16 7.28 21.84
N ALA A 227 -8.09 6.70 20.63
CA ALA A 227 -8.11 5.25 20.45
C ALA A 227 -6.78 4.60 20.86
N PRO A 228 -6.82 3.37 21.41
CA PRO A 228 -5.58 2.65 21.74
C PRO A 228 -4.81 2.29 20.47
N ALA A 229 -3.48 2.48 20.51
CA ALA A 229 -2.62 2.24 19.35
C ALA A 229 -2.63 0.77 18.86
N ASN A 230 -2.90 -0.17 19.76
CA ASN A 230 -3.01 -1.60 19.43
C ASN A 230 -4.44 -2.04 19.05
N HIS A 231 -5.35 -1.10 18.78
CA HIS A 231 -6.69 -1.47 18.31
C HIS A 231 -6.58 -2.19 16.94
N PRO A 232 -7.20 -3.38 16.77
CA PRO A 232 -7.00 -4.21 15.56
C PRO A 232 -7.32 -3.53 14.22
N LEU A 233 -8.25 -2.56 14.21
CA LEU A 233 -8.58 -1.79 13.00
C LEU A 233 -7.71 -0.52 12.82
N ALA A 234 -6.90 -0.14 13.83
CA ALA A 234 -5.91 0.92 13.69
C ALA A 234 -4.53 0.34 13.38
N SER A 235 -4.20 -0.77 14.02
CA SER A 235 -2.96 -1.52 13.87
C SER A 235 -3.26 -2.97 13.52
N PRO A 236 -3.49 -3.28 12.23
CA PRO A 236 -3.95 -4.60 11.81
C PRO A 236 -2.96 -5.75 12.05
N VAL A 237 -1.72 -5.50 12.42
CA VAL A 237 -0.81 -6.54 12.91
C VAL A 237 -1.35 -7.28 14.16
N PHE A 238 -2.28 -6.66 14.91
CA PHE A 238 -2.94 -7.23 16.09
C PHE A 238 -4.31 -7.84 15.76
N ALA A 239 -4.74 -7.85 14.50
CA ALA A 239 -6.02 -8.40 14.10
C ALA A 239 -5.95 -9.92 13.86
N ASP A 240 -7.10 -10.58 13.97
CA ASP A 240 -7.27 -11.93 13.45
C ASP A 240 -7.49 -11.89 11.94
N PHE A 241 -6.66 -12.61 11.17
CA PHE A 241 -6.72 -12.68 9.72
C PHE A 241 -7.53 -13.89 9.21
N THR A 242 -8.12 -14.69 10.07
CA THR A 242 -8.91 -15.86 9.67
C THR A 242 -9.99 -15.47 8.67
N GLY A 243 -10.04 -16.18 7.54
CA GLY A 243 -11.04 -15.98 6.49
C GLY A 243 -10.81 -14.80 5.55
N LEU A 244 -9.70 -14.07 5.67
CA LEU A 244 -9.35 -12.99 4.73
C LEU A 244 -8.97 -13.55 3.34
N PRO A 245 -9.13 -12.75 2.27
CA PRO A 245 -8.75 -13.14 0.91
C PRO A 245 -7.23 -13.24 0.75
N PRO A 246 -6.74 -13.81 -0.37
CA PRO A 246 -5.32 -13.82 -0.69
C PRO A 246 -4.69 -12.43 -0.65
N LEU A 247 -3.47 -12.33 -0.07
CA LEU A 247 -2.72 -11.10 0.09
C LEU A 247 -1.36 -11.17 -0.60
N LEU A 248 -0.97 -10.07 -1.26
CA LEU A 248 0.41 -9.79 -1.65
C LEU A 248 0.90 -8.59 -0.84
N ILE A 249 2.04 -8.75 -0.17
CA ILE A 249 2.73 -7.66 0.53
C ILE A 249 4.07 -7.42 -0.16
N GLN A 250 4.33 -6.18 -0.55
CA GLN A 250 5.60 -5.75 -1.11
C GLN A 250 6.21 -4.67 -0.23
N VAL A 251 7.46 -4.85 0.21
CA VAL A 251 8.17 -3.92 1.11
C VAL A 251 9.64 -3.82 0.73
N GLY A 252 10.22 -2.63 0.84
CA GLY A 252 11.65 -2.40 0.63
C GLY A 252 12.48 -2.76 1.86
N SER A 253 13.69 -3.27 1.66
CA SER A 253 14.56 -3.60 2.80
C SER A 253 15.20 -2.36 3.46
N ALA A 254 15.08 -1.18 2.82
CA ALA A 254 15.59 0.08 3.35
C ALA A 254 14.52 0.92 4.08
N GLU A 255 13.39 0.30 4.45
CA GLU A 255 12.26 0.99 5.10
C GLU A 255 12.19 0.73 6.61
N ILE A 256 11.76 1.75 7.36
CA ILE A 256 11.42 1.60 8.79
C ILE A 256 10.12 0.80 9.01
N LEU A 257 9.29 0.59 7.98
CA LEU A 257 8.07 -0.23 8.01
C LEU A 257 8.29 -1.70 7.61
N LEU A 258 9.55 -2.14 7.52
CA LEU A 258 9.88 -3.53 7.15
C LEU A 258 9.23 -4.55 8.09
N ASP A 259 9.28 -4.32 9.40
CA ASP A 259 8.72 -5.26 10.40
C ASP A 259 7.19 -5.27 10.34
N ASP A 260 6.53 -4.17 10.02
CA ASP A 260 5.07 -4.12 9.84
C ASP A 260 4.62 -5.12 8.76
N ALA A 261 5.31 -5.12 7.62
CA ALA A 261 5.06 -6.04 6.52
C ALA A 261 5.30 -7.51 6.92
N ILE A 262 6.39 -7.77 7.66
CA ILE A 262 6.75 -9.11 8.15
C ILE A 262 5.70 -9.61 9.17
N HIS A 263 5.28 -8.76 10.09
CA HIS A 263 4.29 -9.10 11.11
C HIS A 263 2.91 -9.37 10.49
N LEU A 264 2.47 -8.54 9.52
CA LEU A 264 1.24 -8.81 8.76
C LEU A 264 1.30 -10.15 8.02
N ALA A 265 2.43 -10.44 7.36
CA ALA A 265 2.60 -11.71 6.67
C ALA A 265 2.59 -12.89 7.64
N GLY A 266 3.20 -12.74 8.81
CA GLY A 266 3.17 -13.73 9.88
C GLY A 266 1.75 -13.98 10.42
N ALA A 267 0.97 -12.92 10.67
CA ALA A 267 -0.41 -13.00 11.12
C ALA A 267 -1.30 -13.70 10.06
N ALA A 268 -1.16 -13.34 8.78
CA ALA A 268 -1.88 -13.96 7.69
C ALA A 268 -1.54 -15.46 7.56
N GLY A 269 -0.25 -15.82 7.60
CA GLY A 269 0.19 -17.19 7.53
C GLY A 269 -0.29 -18.04 8.72
N ALA A 270 -0.26 -17.52 9.93
CA ALA A 270 -0.78 -18.18 11.13
C ALA A 270 -2.31 -18.42 11.05
N ALA A 271 -3.04 -17.58 10.33
CA ALA A 271 -4.48 -17.69 10.09
C ALA A 271 -4.83 -18.52 8.84
N ASN A 272 -3.89 -19.22 8.21
CA ASN A 272 -4.06 -19.97 6.95
C ASN A 272 -4.54 -19.13 5.77
N VAL A 273 -4.25 -17.83 5.76
CA VAL A 273 -4.49 -16.97 4.60
C VAL A 273 -3.38 -17.17 3.57
N SER A 274 -3.75 -17.29 2.30
CA SER A 274 -2.77 -17.31 1.20
C SER A 274 -2.02 -15.98 1.16
N ILE A 275 -0.72 -16.01 1.46
CA ILE A 275 0.12 -14.82 1.56
C ILE A 275 1.38 -14.95 0.70
N ARG A 276 1.70 -13.89 -0.03
CA ARG A 276 3.00 -13.69 -0.68
C ARG A 276 3.64 -12.43 -0.11
N LEU A 277 4.80 -12.58 0.55
CA LEU A 277 5.63 -11.47 1.00
C LEU A 277 6.83 -11.33 0.09
N GLU A 278 7.03 -10.15 -0.45
CA GLU A 278 8.19 -9.76 -1.25
C GLU A 278 8.98 -8.66 -0.54
N ILE A 279 10.19 -8.99 -0.08
CA ILE A 279 11.13 -8.01 0.45
C ILE A 279 12.12 -7.66 -0.65
N TRP A 280 12.10 -6.41 -1.11
CA TRP A 280 12.92 -5.91 -2.20
C TRP A 280 14.21 -5.30 -1.67
N PRO A 281 15.38 -5.87 -1.99
CA PRO A 281 16.67 -5.35 -1.52
C PRO A 281 16.90 -3.89 -1.91
N ASP A 282 17.34 -3.10 -0.93
CA ASP A 282 17.73 -1.69 -1.06
C ASP A 282 16.61 -0.71 -1.51
N MET A 283 15.40 -1.20 -1.76
CA MET A 283 14.29 -0.33 -2.16
C MET A 283 13.81 0.52 -0.98
N PRO A 284 13.57 1.84 -1.23
CA PRO A 284 13.00 2.75 -0.25
C PRO A 284 11.48 2.60 -0.15
N HIS A 285 10.88 3.31 0.80
CA HIS A 285 9.44 3.32 1.02
C HIS A 285 8.65 3.68 -0.25
N VAL A 286 7.68 2.83 -0.61
CA VAL A 286 6.80 3.00 -1.79
C VAL A 286 7.57 3.29 -3.09
N TRP A 287 8.68 2.57 -3.35
CA TRP A 287 9.48 2.73 -4.58
C TRP A 287 8.68 2.55 -5.87
N HIS A 288 7.50 1.98 -5.78
CA HIS A 288 6.53 1.83 -6.87
C HIS A 288 6.18 3.17 -7.52
N ALA A 289 6.08 4.24 -6.72
CA ALA A 289 5.80 5.58 -7.19
C ALA A 289 6.86 6.09 -8.19
N PHE A 290 8.07 5.54 -8.11
CA PHE A 290 9.20 5.90 -8.98
C PHE A 290 9.42 4.93 -10.14
N HIS A 291 8.38 4.17 -10.53
CA HIS A 291 8.39 3.22 -11.65
C HIS A 291 8.89 3.83 -12.97
N PHE A 292 8.67 5.12 -13.19
CA PHE A 292 9.09 5.82 -14.39
C PHE A 292 10.62 5.90 -14.54
N MET A 293 11.37 5.76 -13.46
CA MET A 293 12.83 5.77 -13.45
C MET A 293 13.46 4.48 -12.89
N LEU A 294 12.77 3.72 -12.03
CA LEU A 294 13.26 2.48 -11.44
C LEU A 294 12.66 1.23 -12.09
N ASP A 295 13.52 0.34 -12.58
CA ASP A 295 13.09 -0.98 -13.07
C ASP A 295 12.40 -1.81 -11.98
N GLY A 296 12.91 -1.77 -10.75
CA GLY A 296 12.29 -2.43 -9.60
C GLY A 296 10.86 -1.96 -9.34
N GLY A 297 10.57 -0.67 -9.54
CA GLY A 297 9.21 -0.14 -9.43
C GLY A 297 8.28 -0.71 -10.51
N ARG A 298 8.74 -0.76 -11.78
CA ARG A 298 7.98 -1.38 -12.88
C ARG A 298 7.70 -2.85 -12.65
N GLN A 299 8.72 -3.60 -12.19
CA GLN A 299 8.60 -5.03 -11.92
C GLN A 299 7.64 -5.31 -10.75
N ALA A 300 7.71 -4.53 -9.68
CA ALA A 300 6.82 -4.66 -8.54
C ALA A 300 5.36 -4.39 -8.92
N ILE A 301 5.09 -3.32 -9.68
CA ILE A 301 3.75 -3.02 -10.21
C ILE A 301 3.25 -4.13 -11.14
N ALA A 302 4.09 -4.65 -12.03
CA ALA A 302 3.73 -5.76 -12.90
C ALA A 302 3.36 -7.02 -12.08
N GLY A 303 4.15 -7.37 -11.07
CA GLY A 303 3.88 -8.48 -10.15
C GLY A 303 2.59 -8.30 -9.37
N ALA A 304 2.31 -7.09 -8.88
CA ALA A 304 1.04 -6.74 -8.23
C ALA A 304 -0.14 -6.90 -9.19
N GLY A 305 -0.01 -6.37 -10.42
CA GLY A 305 -1.04 -6.52 -11.45
C GLY A 305 -1.32 -7.98 -11.83
N ASP A 306 -0.27 -8.80 -11.97
CA ASP A 306 -0.41 -10.24 -12.25
C ASP A 306 -1.13 -10.96 -11.11
N PHE A 307 -0.78 -10.66 -9.87
CA PHE A 307 -1.42 -11.23 -8.69
C PHE A 307 -2.93 -10.91 -8.68
N LEU A 308 -3.29 -9.64 -8.87
CA LEU A 308 -4.68 -9.19 -8.87
C LEU A 308 -5.47 -9.79 -10.05
N ARG A 309 -4.89 -9.80 -11.27
CA ARG A 309 -5.53 -10.43 -12.46
C ARG A 309 -5.81 -11.90 -12.26
N ASN A 310 -4.89 -12.64 -11.64
CA ASN A 310 -5.07 -14.07 -11.39
C ASN A 310 -6.19 -14.32 -10.39
N ALA A 311 -6.28 -13.52 -9.33
CA ALA A 311 -7.38 -13.59 -8.37
C ALA A 311 -8.75 -13.32 -9.02
N LEU A 312 -8.84 -12.35 -9.94
CA LEU A 312 -10.08 -12.01 -10.65
C LEU A 312 -10.56 -13.09 -11.64
N LYS A 313 -9.68 -13.98 -12.10
CA LYS A 313 -10.07 -15.09 -12.98
C LYS A 313 -10.76 -16.24 -12.25
N GLY A 314 -10.66 -16.30 -10.92
CA GLY A 314 -11.03 -17.45 -10.12
C GLY A 314 -10.04 -18.62 -10.36
N ASN A 315 -9.47 -19.16 -9.30
CA ASN A 315 -8.73 -20.44 -9.40
C ASN A 315 -9.72 -21.58 -9.59
#